data_1c2c9fc0a94de2f10ff6251dab9590ed
#
_entry.id   1c2c9fc0a94de2f10ff6251dab9590ed
#
_cell.length_a   1.000
_cell.length_b   1.000
_cell.length_c   1.000
_cell.angle_alpha   90.00
_cell.angle_beta   90.00
_cell.angle_gamma   90.00
#
_symmetry.space_group_name_H-M   'P 1'
#
loop_
_entity.id
_entity.type
_entity.pdbx_description
1 polymer ?
#
loop_
_entity_poly.entity_id
_entity_poly.type
_entity_poly.pdbx_seq_one_letter_code
_entity_poly.pdbx_strand_id
1 'polypeptide(L)'
;MKNNKLAEYQQLADEIIAENADYKRDEFEDRNVLERIIFPNILAEFEPQAILDIGREDYQSFYNLFFEGRELWTLDRREDGHEFGAEQHISADVVTLKEHFKNNTFDLIIMNGVFGWGLDDPKNIETTFAAIYDILKPGGVFVFGYNDWPNKPMEVEAIENLKKLKPLYFEPLKGESFKCINGEHTYRFYQK
;
A
#
# COMPACT_ATOMS: atom_id res chain seq x y z
N MET A 1 -1.42 16.92 -20.55
CA MET A 1 -1.01 15.50 -20.55
C MET A 1 -1.32 14.83 -19.21
N LYS A 2 -0.93 15.34 -18.02
CA LYS A 2 -1.22 14.71 -16.71
C LYS A 2 -2.74 14.53 -16.45
N ASN A 3 -3.59 15.51 -16.78
CA ASN A 3 -5.03 15.40 -16.55
C ASN A 3 -5.72 14.29 -17.36
N ASN A 4 -5.21 13.96 -18.56
CA ASN A 4 -5.77 12.88 -19.37
C ASN A 4 -5.49 11.50 -18.75
N LYS A 5 -4.25 11.29 -18.28
CA LYS A 5 -3.85 10.01 -17.64
C LYS A 5 -4.66 9.74 -16.36
N LEU A 6 -4.88 10.76 -15.54
CA LEU A 6 -5.67 10.58 -14.32
C LEU A 6 -7.11 10.16 -14.65
N ALA A 7 -7.74 10.81 -15.63
CA ALA A 7 -9.10 10.45 -16.06
C ALA A 7 -9.17 9.01 -16.59
N GLU A 8 -8.17 8.58 -17.35
CA GLU A 8 -8.05 7.19 -17.84
C GLU A 8 -7.94 6.19 -16.69
N TYR A 9 -7.08 6.46 -15.69
CA TYR A 9 -6.96 5.57 -14.52
C TYR A 9 -8.18 5.59 -13.61
N GLN A 10 -8.88 6.72 -13.48
CA GLN A 10 -10.13 6.80 -12.73
C GLN A 10 -11.23 5.98 -13.40
N GLN A 11 -11.37 6.09 -14.73
CA GLN A 11 -12.31 5.27 -15.48
C GLN A 11 -11.97 3.78 -15.36
N LEU A 12 -10.71 3.40 -15.53
CA LEU A 12 -10.23 2.03 -15.35
C LEU A 12 -10.55 1.51 -13.94
N ALA A 13 -10.33 2.31 -12.92
CA ALA A 13 -10.65 1.95 -11.55
C ALA A 13 -12.16 1.67 -11.39
N ASP A 14 -13.03 2.53 -11.93
CA ASP A 14 -14.47 2.35 -11.87
C ASP A 14 -14.93 1.06 -12.59
N GLU A 15 -14.35 0.75 -13.74
CA GLU A 15 -14.62 -0.47 -14.51
C GLU A 15 -14.17 -1.73 -13.74
N ILE A 16 -12.92 -1.77 -13.28
CA ILE A 16 -12.37 -2.89 -12.48
C ILE A 16 -13.25 -3.16 -11.27
N ILE A 17 -13.56 -2.12 -10.53
CA ILE A 17 -14.35 -2.20 -9.33
C ILE A 17 -15.78 -2.71 -9.62
N ALA A 18 -16.43 -2.18 -10.64
CA ALA A 18 -17.81 -2.57 -10.98
C ALA A 18 -17.92 -4.05 -11.34
N GLU A 19 -16.87 -4.61 -11.95
CA GLU A 19 -16.87 -5.99 -12.43
C GLU A 19 -16.40 -7.01 -11.38
N ASN A 20 -15.55 -6.61 -10.43
CA ASN A 20 -14.83 -7.56 -9.59
C ASN A 20 -15.10 -7.43 -8.09
N ALA A 21 -15.48 -6.26 -7.59
CA ALA A 21 -15.67 -6.12 -6.15
C ALA A 21 -17.02 -6.68 -5.70
N ASP A 22 -16.99 -7.59 -4.75
CA ASP A 22 -18.14 -8.28 -4.17
C ASP A 22 -18.63 -7.72 -2.83
N TYR A 23 -17.95 -6.68 -2.29
CA TYR A 23 -18.29 -6.05 -1.03
C TYR A 23 -19.12 -4.76 -1.23
N LYS A 24 -19.88 -4.41 -0.20
CA LYS A 24 -20.67 -3.16 -0.20
C LYS A 24 -19.77 -1.97 0.07
N ARG A 25 -19.53 -1.16 -0.95
CA ARG A 25 -18.56 -0.06 -0.92
C ARG A 25 -18.86 1.03 0.07
N ASP A 26 -20.13 1.38 0.23
CA ASP A 26 -20.55 2.44 1.15
C ASP A 26 -20.25 2.07 2.62
N GLU A 27 -20.02 0.80 2.90
CA GLU A 27 -19.65 0.30 4.23
C GLU A 27 -18.12 0.31 4.46
N PHE A 28 -17.31 0.44 3.39
CA PHE A 28 -15.85 0.33 3.43
C PHE A 28 -15.19 1.56 2.79
N GLU A 29 -15.21 2.69 3.50
CA GLU A 29 -14.63 3.94 3.01
C GLU A 29 -13.13 3.82 2.71
N ASP A 30 -12.39 3.08 3.52
CA ASP A 30 -10.96 2.84 3.33
C ASP A 30 -10.65 2.23 1.96
N ARG A 31 -11.43 1.23 1.54
CA ARG A 31 -11.28 0.61 0.22
C ARG A 31 -11.67 1.55 -0.91
N ASN A 32 -12.75 2.31 -0.76
CA ASN A 32 -13.12 3.35 -1.72
C ASN A 32 -12.00 4.38 -1.91
N VAL A 33 -11.39 4.82 -0.82
CA VAL A 33 -10.27 5.78 -0.86
C VAL A 33 -9.06 5.16 -1.54
N LEU A 34 -8.69 3.92 -1.20
CA LEU A 34 -7.55 3.25 -1.81
C LEU A 34 -7.74 3.03 -3.32
N GLU A 35 -8.88 2.46 -3.70
CA GLU A 35 -9.15 2.00 -5.05
C GLU A 35 -9.51 3.13 -6.02
N ARG A 36 -10.31 4.13 -5.58
CA ARG A 36 -10.81 5.20 -6.44
C ARG A 36 -9.98 6.48 -6.40
N ILE A 37 -9.22 6.68 -5.31
CA ILE A 37 -8.45 7.92 -5.15
C ILE A 37 -6.96 7.62 -5.16
N ILE A 38 -6.47 6.74 -4.27
CA ILE A 38 -5.03 6.55 -4.09
C ILE A 38 -4.42 5.89 -5.33
N PHE A 39 -4.91 4.72 -5.77
CA PHE A 39 -4.34 4.00 -6.90
C PHE A 39 -4.33 4.84 -8.19
N PRO A 40 -5.47 5.41 -8.66
CA PRO A 40 -5.46 6.18 -9.90
C PRO A 40 -4.51 7.38 -9.88
N ASN A 41 -4.47 8.10 -8.75
CA ASN A 41 -3.61 9.29 -8.65
C ASN A 41 -2.12 8.93 -8.57
N ILE A 42 -1.74 7.89 -7.82
CA ILE A 42 -0.35 7.42 -7.77
C ILE A 42 0.09 6.92 -9.14
N LEU A 43 -0.73 6.15 -9.83
CA LEU A 43 -0.43 5.65 -11.17
C LEU A 43 -0.26 6.79 -12.18
N ALA A 44 -1.09 7.83 -12.10
CA ALA A 44 -1.02 8.97 -13.00
C ALA A 44 0.14 9.93 -12.70
N GLU A 45 0.49 10.09 -11.43
CA GLU A 45 1.48 11.08 -10.99
C GLU A 45 2.91 10.54 -11.00
N PHE A 46 3.11 9.34 -10.44
CA PHE A 46 4.43 8.75 -10.20
C PHE A 46 4.81 7.69 -11.23
N GLU A 47 3.86 7.16 -12.00
CA GLU A 47 4.07 6.14 -13.05
C GLU A 47 4.96 4.96 -12.60
N PRO A 48 4.71 4.35 -11.42
CA PRO A 48 5.57 3.31 -10.88
C PRO A 48 5.64 2.11 -11.82
N GLN A 49 6.82 1.54 -12.01
CA GLN A 49 7.04 0.36 -12.85
C GLN A 49 7.21 -0.91 -12.02
N ALA A 50 7.90 -0.82 -10.89
CA ALA A 50 8.07 -1.92 -9.94
C ALA A 50 7.31 -1.62 -8.65
N ILE A 51 6.38 -2.49 -8.29
CA ILE A 51 5.40 -2.28 -7.23
C ILE A 51 5.44 -3.47 -6.27
N LEU A 52 5.42 -3.21 -4.97
CA LEU A 52 5.24 -4.21 -3.91
C LEU A 52 3.97 -3.90 -3.13
N ASP A 53 3.04 -4.85 -3.10
CA ASP A 53 1.82 -4.80 -2.30
C ASP A 53 1.90 -5.84 -1.17
N ILE A 54 1.83 -5.36 0.08
CA ILE A 54 2.06 -6.14 1.29
C ILE A 54 0.76 -6.23 2.09
N GLY A 55 0.35 -7.47 2.44
CA GLY A 55 -0.80 -7.70 3.31
C GLY A 55 -2.13 -7.73 2.56
N ARG A 56 -2.16 -8.36 1.39
CA ARG A 56 -3.36 -8.46 0.57
C ARG A 56 -4.34 -9.50 1.12
N GLU A 57 -5.62 -9.16 1.14
CA GLU A 57 -6.71 -10.07 1.46
C GLU A 57 -7.25 -10.78 0.20
N ASP A 58 -7.94 -11.91 0.38
CA ASP A 58 -8.49 -12.74 -0.70
C ASP A 58 -9.45 -11.96 -1.62
N TYR A 59 -10.33 -11.14 -1.06
CA TYR A 59 -11.26 -10.27 -1.81
C TYR A 59 -10.57 -9.14 -2.60
N GLN A 60 -9.26 -9.00 -2.48
CA GLN A 60 -8.45 -8.00 -3.19
C GLN A 60 -7.67 -8.60 -4.37
N SER A 61 -7.94 -9.85 -4.76
CA SER A 61 -7.27 -10.51 -5.90
C SER A 61 -7.33 -9.68 -7.18
N PHE A 62 -8.42 -8.97 -7.40
CA PHE A 62 -8.63 -8.09 -8.54
C PHE A 62 -7.72 -6.85 -8.56
N TYR A 63 -6.97 -6.57 -7.48
CA TYR A 63 -6.01 -5.45 -7.47
C TYR A 63 -4.90 -5.63 -8.50
N ASN A 64 -4.63 -6.85 -8.96
CA ASN A 64 -3.70 -7.11 -10.06
C ASN A 64 -4.06 -6.31 -11.33
N LEU A 65 -5.35 -6.07 -11.58
CA LEU A 65 -5.85 -5.35 -12.75
C LEU A 65 -5.47 -3.86 -12.72
N PHE A 66 -5.39 -3.22 -11.56
CA PHE A 66 -4.93 -1.82 -11.45
C PHE A 66 -3.48 -1.65 -11.89
N PHE A 67 -2.67 -2.70 -11.73
CA PHE A 67 -1.24 -2.67 -11.97
C PHE A 67 -0.83 -3.44 -13.22
N GLU A 68 -1.77 -3.76 -14.10
CA GLU A 68 -1.50 -4.47 -15.35
C GLU A 68 -0.42 -3.76 -16.17
N GLY A 69 0.49 -4.55 -16.77
CA GLY A 69 1.62 -4.05 -17.54
C GLY A 69 2.81 -3.54 -16.70
N ARG A 70 2.78 -3.72 -15.36
CA ARG A 70 3.86 -3.36 -14.43
C ARG A 70 4.42 -4.61 -13.75
N GLU A 71 5.62 -4.49 -13.22
CA GLU A 71 6.22 -5.51 -12.35
C GLU A 71 5.57 -5.44 -10.98
N LEU A 72 4.58 -6.30 -10.73
CA LEU A 72 3.85 -6.37 -9.46
C LEU A 72 4.30 -7.57 -8.65
N TRP A 73 4.75 -7.30 -7.44
CA TRP A 73 5.02 -8.28 -6.39
C TRP A 73 3.99 -8.17 -5.29
N THR A 74 3.60 -9.30 -4.73
CA THR A 74 2.82 -9.37 -3.48
C THR A 74 3.58 -10.14 -2.43
N LEU A 75 3.43 -9.74 -1.16
CA LEU A 75 3.96 -10.45 -0.01
C LEU A 75 2.90 -10.55 1.06
N ASP A 76 2.63 -11.77 1.50
CA ASP A 76 1.77 -12.07 2.64
C ASP A 76 2.32 -13.28 3.39
N ARG A 77 2.10 -13.35 4.71
CA ARG A 77 2.56 -14.47 5.53
C ARG A 77 1.70 -15.73 5.41
N ARG A 78 0.50 -15.61 4.84
CA ARG A 78 -0.43 -16.74 4.68
C ARG A 78 0.07 -17.70 3.60
N GLU A 79 -0.09 -19.00 3.85
CA GLU A 79 0.29 -20.04 2.89
C GLU A 79 -0.54 -19.99 1.61
N ASP A 80 -1.82 -19.58 1.72
CA ASP A 80 -2.75 -19.42 0.59
C ASP A 80 -2.62 -18.07 -0.14
N GLY A 81 -1.74 -17.19 0.32
CA GLY A 81 -1.53 -15.84 -0.25
C GLY A 81 -1.27 -15.84 -1.76
N HIS A 82 -0.69 -16.92 -2.29
CA HIS A 82 -0.46 -17.08 -3.73
C HIS A 82 -1.73 -17.22 -4.58
N GLU A 83 -2.87 -17.62 -3.98
CA GLU A 83 -4.14 -17.80 -4.69
C GLU A 83 -4.78 -16.46 -5.09
N PHE A 84 -4.49 -15.40 -4.34
CA PHE A 84 -5.04 -14.05 -4.55
C PHE A 84 -3.96 -12.97 -4.73
N GLY A 85 -2.70 -13.35 -4.64
CA GLY A 85 -1.56 -12.49 -4.91
C GLY A 85 -1.33 -12.20 -6.39
N ALA A 86 -0.23 -11.52 -6.69
CA ALA A 86 0.27 -11.37 -8.05
C ALA A 86 0.93 -12.67 -8.54
N GLU A 87 1.24 -12.73 -9.85
CA GLU A 87 2.05 -13.82 -10.41
C GLU A 87 3.39 -13.96 -9.66
N GLN A 88 3.97 -12.83 -9.27
CA GLN A 88 5.15 -12.77 -8.41
C GLN A 88 4.71 -12.60 -6.95
N HIS A 89 4.53 -13.71 -6.26
CA HIS A 89 4.12 -13.75 -4.85
C HIS A 89 5.20 -14.35 -3.96
N ILE A 90 5.34 -13.81 -2.76
CA ILE A 90 6.20 -14.34 -1.70
C ILE A 90 5.36 -14.61 -0.45
N SER A 91 5.24 -15.89 -0.06
CA SER A 91 4.66 -16.28 1.22
C SER A 91 5.71 -16.16 2.32
N ALA A 92 5.76 -15.01 2.98
CA ALA A 92 6.76 -14.71 4.03
C ALA A 92 6.26 -13.64 5.00
N ASP A 93 6.89 -13.58 6.18
CA ASP A 93 6.67 -12.50 7.13
C ASP A 93 7.32 -11.20 6.61
N VAL A 94 6.61 -10.08 6.76
CA VAL A 94 7.08 -8.76 6.33
C VAL A 94 8.43 -8.35 6.98
N VAL A 95 8.77 -8.93 8.12
CA VAL A 95 10.06 -8.71 8.80
C VAL A 95 11.24 -9.20 7.95
N THR A 96 11.01 -10.16 7.04
CA THR A 96 12.06 -10.79 6.21
C THR A 96 12.24 -10.12 4.84
N LEU A 97 11.66 -8.95 4.57
CA LEU A 97 11.72 -8.25 3.28
C LEU A 97 13.14 -8.20 2.67
N LYS A 98 14.17 -7.99 3.49
CA LYS A 98 15.58 -7.91 3.05
C LYS A 98 16.17 -9.24 2.59
N GLU A 99 15.54 -10.36 2.92
CA GLU A 99 15.98 -11.68 2.44
C GLU A 99 15.51 -11.92 1.01
N HIS A 100 14.44 -11.23 0.59
CA HIS A 100 13.80 -11.40 -0.70
C HIS A 100 14.15 -10.30 -1.70
N PHE A 101 14.36 -9.06 -1.24
CA PHE A 101 14.53 -7.92 -2.12
C PHE A 101 15.83 -7.15 -1.89
N LYS A 102 16.43 -6.70 -2.99
CA LYS A 102 17.60 -5.83 -2.99
C LYS A 102 17.21 -4.37 -2.66
N ASN A 103 18.21 -3.57 -2.29
CA ASN A 103 18.01 -2.13 -2.13
C ASN A 103 17.55 -1.47 -3.45
N ASN A 104 16.70 -0.46 -3.32
CA ASN A 104 16.22 0.35 -4.45
C ASN A 104 15.57 -0.51 -5.56
N THR A 105 14.68 -1.42 -5.18
CA THR A 105 13.97 -2.30 -6.12
C THR A 105 12.64 -1.68 -6.57
N PHE A 106 11.87 -1.08 -5.66
CA PHE A 106 10.50 -0.68 -5.92
C PHE A 106 10.33 0.83 -6.11
N ASP A 107 9.47 1.22 -7.05
CA ASP A 107 9.02 2.60 -7.25
C ASP A 107 7.84 2.93 -6.32
N LEU A 108 7.03 1.92 -5.99
CA LEU A 108 5.88 2.01 -5.11
C LEU A 108 5.86 0.82 -4.15
N ILE A 109 5.69 1.11 -2.87
CA ILE A 109 5.37 0.09 -1.85
C ILE A 109 4.03 0.47 -1.23
N ILE A 110 3.11 -0.49 -1.16
CA ILE A 110 1.84 -0.39 -0.47
C ILE A 110 1.89 -1.39 0.70
N MET A 111 1.64 -0.93 1.91
CA MET A 111 1.47 -1.80 3.07
C MET A 111 0.18 -1.41 3.77
N ASN A 112 -0.83 -2.29 3.66
CA ASN A 112 -2.16 -2.01 4.16
C ASN A 112 -2.67 -3.15 5.04
N GLY A 113 -3.15 -2.83 6.25
CA GLY A 113 -3.73 -3.81 7.17
C GLY A 113 -2.73 -4.81 7.77
N VAL A 114 -1.44 -4.47 7.84
CA VAL A 114 -0.37 -5.32 8.41
C VAL A 114 0.06 -4.87 9.81
N PHE A 115 0.20 -3.55 9.99
CA PHE A 115 0.55 -2.94 11.27
C PHE A 115 -0.60 -3.11 12.26
N GLY A 116 -0.36 -3.78 13.39
CA GLY A 116 -1.39 -4.15 14.35
C GLY A 116 -2.18 -5.42 13.99
N TRP A 117 -1.84 -6.06 12.85
CA TRP A 117 -2.43 -7.31 12.37
C TRP A 117 -1.38 -8.39 12.12
N GLY A 118 -0.43 -8.50 13.06
CA GLY A 118 0.68 -9.45 12.99
C GLY A 118 2.05 -8.79 12.92
N LEU A 119 2.13 -7.53 12.59
CA LEU A 119 3.32 -6.71 12.83
C LEU A 119 3.08 -5.88 14.09
N ASP A 120 3.33 -6.50 15.27
CA ASP A 120 2.95 -5.99 16.58
C ASP A 120 4.16 -5.74 17.51
N ASP A 121 5.25 -6.48 17.32
CA ASP A 121 6.46 -6.32 18.11
C ASP A 121 7.24 -5.07 17.70
N PRO A 122 7.59 -4.14 18.61
CA PRO A 122 8.28 -2.91 18.28
C PRO A 122 9.61 -3.09 17.53
N LYS A 123 10.37 -4.15 17.82
CA LYS A 123 11.63 -4.44 17.13
C LYS A 123 11.37 -4.89 15.69
N ASN A 124 10.34 -5.72 15.49
CA ASN A 124 9.93 -6.17 14.17
C ASN A 124 9.38 -5.01 13.33
N ILE A 125 8.62 -4.10 13.95
CA ILE A 125 8.15 -2.86 13.31
C ILE A 125 9.36 -2.05 12.80
N GLU A 126 10.33 -1.76 13.66
CA GLU A 126 11.54 -1.01 13.27
C GLU A 126 12.34 -1.73 12.15
N THR A 127 12.46 -3.06 12.24
CA THR A 127 13.13 -3.86 11.20
C THR A 127 12.40 -3.75 9.86
N THR A 128 11.08 -3.85 9.87
CA THR A 128 10.25 -3.75 8.67
C THR A 128 10.35 -2.37 8.02
N PHE A 129 10.22 -1.28 8.79
CA PHE A 129 10.32 0.06 8.23
C PHE A 129 11.74 0.42 7.75
N ALA A 130 12.78 -0.14 8.38
CA ALA A 130 14.14 -0.05 7.85
C ALA A 130 14.26 -0.75 6.50
N ALA A 131 13.68 -1.95 6.38
CA ALA A 131 13.69 -2.72 5.14
C ALA A 131 12.91 -1.99 4.03
N ILE A 132 11.72 -1.43 4.33
CA ILE A 132 10.93 -0.63 3.39
C ILE A 132 11.76 0.54 2.86
N TYR A 133 12.41 1.29 3.75
CA TYR A 133 13.30 2.38 3.33
C TYR A 133 14.39 1.87 2.37
N ASP A 134 15.03 0.75 2.70
CA ASP A 134 16.13 0.22 1.90
C ASP A 134 15.68 -0.22 0.50
N ILE A 135 14.57 -0.98 0.40
CA ILE A 135 14.11 -1.55 -0.86
C ILE A 135 13.36 -0.54 -1.76
N LEU A 136 12.88 0.57 -1.19
CA LEU A 136 12.28 1.67 -1.95
C LEU A 136 13.37 2.42 -2.70
N LYS A 137 13.14 2.75 -3.98
CA LYS A 137 14.04 3.58 -4.80
C LYS A 137 14.08 5.03 -4.31
N PRO A 138 15.19 5.77 -4.55
CA PRO A 138 15.15 7.22 -4.41
C PRO A 138 14.05 7.84 -5.25
N GLY A 139 13.21 8.68 -4.64
CA GLY A 139 12.00 9.24 -5.27
C GLY A 139 10.78 8.31 -5.27
N GLY A 140 10.95 7.06 -4.83
CA GLY A 140 9.84 6.10 -4.72
C GLY A 140 8.84 6.49 -3.63
N VAL A 141 7.62 6.00 -3.77
CA VAL A 141 6.48 6.30 -2.88
C VAL A 141 6.14 5.12 -2.00
N PHE A 142 5.87 5.41 -0.74
CA PHE A 142 5.36 4.44 0.23
C PHE A 142 3.98 4.88 0.71
N VAL A 143 2.98 4.02 0.50
CA VAL A 143 1.61 4.15 1.02
C VAL A 143 1.45 3.24 2.21
N PHE A 144 1.18 3.82 3.36
CA PHE A 144 1.02 3.11 4.62
C PHE A 144 -0.41 3.24 5.13
N GLY A 145 -1.18 2.13 5.09
CA GLY A 145 -2.53 2.03 5.62
C GLY A 145 -2.56 1.20 6.90
N TYR A 146 -3.19 1.73 7.94
CA TYR A 146 -3.30 1.08 9.24
C TYR A 146 -4.55 1.51 10.01
N ASN A 147 -4.97 0.69 10.97
CA ASN A 147 -6.06 1.05 11.87
C ASN A 147 -5.51 1.77 13.11
N ASP A 148 -5.98 3.01 13.32
CA ASP A 148 -5.56 3.88 14.42
C ASP A 148 -6.34 3.57 15.71
N TRP A 149 -6.24 2.32 16.18
CA TRP A 149 -6.90 1.87 17.41
C TRP A 149 -6.15 2.28 18.66
N PRO A 150 -6.85 2.42 19.81
CA PRO A 150 -6.20 2.73 21.10
C PRO A 150 -5.16 1.70 21.54
N ASN A 151 -5.30 0.45 21.09
CA ASN A 151 -4.40 -0.66 21.39
C ASN A 151 -3.46 -1.03 20.23
N LYS A 152 -3.21 -0.12 19.29
CA LYS A 152 -2.18 -0.32 18.27
C LYS A 152 -0.82 -0.58 18.91
N PRO A 153 0.11 -1.28 18.23
CA PRO A 153 1.36 -1.74 18.85
C PRO A 153 2.26 -0.61 19.35
N MET A 154 2.23 0.54 18.66
CA MET A 154 2.92 1.76 19.07
C MET A 154 2.38 2.97 18.28
N GLU A 155 2.73 4.18 18.72
CA GLU A 155 2.45 5.39 17.95
C GLU A 155 3.29 5.42 16.69
N VAL A 156 2.66 5.70 15.55
CA VAL A 156 3.35 5.70 14.23
C VAL A 156 4.46 6.75 14.20
N GLU A 157 4.28 7.88 14.89
CA GLU A 157 5.28 8.93 15.05
C GLU A 157 6.51 8.50 15.86
N ALA A 158 6.41 7.41 16.61
CA ALA A 158 7.52 6.85 17.39
C ALA A 158 8.41 5.89 16.57
N ILE A 159 8.00 5.49 15.37
CA ILE A 159 8.76 4.59 14.51
C ILE A 159 9.98 5.34 13.92
N GLU A 160 11.17 5.05 14.46
CA GLU A 160 12.39 5.78 14.09
C GLU A 160 12.81 5.57 12.62
N ASN A 161 12.65 4.34 12.11
CA ASN A 161 13.00 4.04 10.73
C ASN A 161 12.02 4.66 9.72
N LEU A 162 10.76 4.90 10.09
CA LEU A 162 9.80 5.61 9.25
C LEU A 162 10.19 7.08 9.05
N LYS A 163 10.82 7.70 10.04
CA LYS A 163 11.30 9.11 9.98
C LYS A 163 12.40 9.33 8.94
N LYS A 164 13.01 8.27 8.39
CA LYS A 164 13.96 8.36 7.28
C LYS A 164 13.27 8.72 5.96
N LEU A 165 12.00 8.40 5.83
CA LEU A 165 11.17 8.80 4.70
C LEU A 165 10.61 10.21 4.93
N LYS A 166 10.44 10.97 3.85
CA LYS A 166 9.84 12.30 3.90
C LYS A 166 8.33 12.18 3.78
N PRO A 167 7.53 12.82 4.64
CA PRO A 167 6.10 12.91 4.42
C PRO A 167 5.82 13.50 3.04
N LEU A 168 4.89 12.89 2.30
CA LEU A 168 4.47 13.30 0.98
C LEU A 168 3.07 13.92 1.06
N TYR A 169 2.95 15.21 0.72
CA TYR A 169 1.64 15.84 0.58
C TYR A 169 0.91 15.26 -0.62
N PHE A 170 -0.14 14.50 -0.37
CA PHE A 170 -0.95 13.85 -1.40
C PHE A 170 -2.16 14.73 -1.74
N GLU A 171 -2.03 15.48 -2.84
CA GLU A 171 -2.99 16.52 -3.24
C GLU A 171 -4.45 16.04 -3.31
N PRO A 172 -4.77 14.83 -3.81
CA PRO A 172 -6.15 14.35 -3.87
C PRO A 172 -6.85 14.25 -2.50
N LEU A 173 -6.10 13.98 -1.46
CA LEU A 173 -6.60 13.86 -0.08
C LEU A 173 -6.20 15.06 0.82
N LYS A 174 -5.59 16.10 0.24
CA LYS A 174 -5.25 17.37 0.90
C LYS A 174 -4.37 17.22 2.14
N GLY A 175 -3.45 16.25 2.16
CA GLY A 175 -2.60 16.04 3.32
C GLY A 175 -1.52 14.98 3.13
N GLU A 176 -0.64 14.86 4.11
CA GLU A 176 0.36 13.79 4.25
C GLU A 176 -0.26 12.53 4.87
N SER A 177 -1.46 12.68 5.42
CA SER A 177 -2.27 11.59 5.97
C SER A 177 -3.75 11.85 5.73
N PHE A 178 -4.53 10.79 5.66
CA PHE A 178 -5.98 10.83 5.55
C PHE A 178 -6.60 9.79 6.48
N LYS A 179 -7.44 10.23 7.41
CA LYS A 179 -8.22 9.35 8.29
C LYS A 179 -9.62 9.19 7.72
N CYS A 180 -10.03 7.95 7.49
CA CYS A 180 -11.38 7.62 7.02
C CYS A 180 -12.43 8.03 8.06
N ILE A 181 -13.52 8.64 7.60
CA ILE A 181 -14.56 9.21 8.46
C ILE A 181 -15.38 8.10 9.15
N ASN A 182 -15.68 7.04 8.39
CA ASN A 182 -16.54 5.94 8.84
C ASN A 182 -15.76 4.78 9.49
N GLY A 183 -14.50 5.01 9.85
CA GLY A 183 -13.65 3.98 10.40
C GLY A 183 -12.43 4.51 11.14
N GLU A 184 -11.63 3.58 11.61
CA GLU A 184 -10.38 3.89 12.32
C GLU A 184 -9.19 3.82 11.36
N HIS A 185 -9.44 3.56 10.07
CA HIS A 185 -8.38 3.39 9.08
C HIS A 185 -7.76 4.74 8.70
N THR A 186 -6.42 4.75 8.61
CA THR A 186 -5.64 5.93 8.27
C THR A 186 -4.63 5.56 7.19
N TYR A 187 -4.56 6.37 6.14
CA TYR A 187 -3.50 6.32 5.13
C TYR A 187 -2.47 7.40 5.40
N ARG A 188 -1.19 7.06 5.27
CA ARG A 188 -0.08 8.02 5.29
C ARG A 188 0.76 7.84 4.04
N PHE A 189 1.30 8.94 3.55
CA PHE A 189 2.05 8.99 2.31
C PHE A 189 3.47 9.47 2.59
N TYR A 190 4.43 8.76 2.01
CA TYR A 190 5.84 9.04 2.18
C TYR A 190 6.60 8.94 0.86
N GLN A 191 7.73 9.63 0.77
CA GLN A 191 8.67 9.53 -0.34
C GLN A 191 10.10 9.35 0.19
N LYS A 192 10.91 8.53 -0.49
CA LYS A 192 12.33 8.37 -0.18
C LYS A 192 13.19 9.46 -0.78
#